data_1e8ec36f1feec924898af2c5e48148f3
#
_entry.id   1e8ec36f1feec924898af2c5e48148f3
#
_cell.length_a   1.000
_cell.length_b   1.000
_cell.length_c   1.000
_cell.angle_alpha   90.00
_cell.angle_beta   90.00
_cell.angle_gamma   90.00
#
_symmetry.space_group_name_H-M   'P 1'
#
loop_
_entity.id
_entity.type
_entity.pdbx_description
1 polymer ?
#
loop_
_entity_poly.entity_id
_entity_poly.type
_entity_poly.pdbx_seq_one_letter_code
_entity_poly.pdbx_strand_id
1 'polypeptide(L)'
;MPVAEIITIGTELLLGEIQDTNTSYIAKILNSAGIDIYHASMIGDNEERIALEIRAAMDRADIVITTGGLGPTVDDPTRNAVALAFNRETEFKPELWDQILTRFKAYGRNPSENNKRQAFIPVGAVAIPNPVGTAPAFYIEHNNRIVFSLPGVPSEMKTLLNSDVMPIIKSKYIIDSVIIIRTIHTAGIGESSVDELVSELEKMKNPTVGLAAHPGQVDIRITAKAHDRDQAWELINPVEAQVKQLLGNFVYGEDNVTLNKVVCDQIKFNTIELIINYENQFSEIADILSVWLEIPADNKNIFLRQQFISKSSSLYNHSNKKEMVINLKQQENAEKGFYIEILRLGKIFEKSINFGGHPSHFNQWAGNHILNLLREIILSEKVPNE
;
A
#
# COMPACT_ATOMS: atom_id res chain seq x y z
N MET A 1 14.37 16.31 16.61
CA MET A 1 13.29 15.33 16.33
C MET A 1 13.89 13.96 16.39
N PRO A 2 13.18 12.97 16.94
CA PRO A 2 13.72 11.63 16.99
C PRO A 2 13.79 11.03 15.58
N VAL A 3 14.88 10.30 15.34
CA VAL A 3 15.10 9.50 14.14
C VAL A 3 14.92 8.04 14.48
N ALA A 4 14.22 7.31 13.63
CA ALA A 4 14.03 5.87 13.80
C ALA A 4 14.73 5.06 12.70
N GLU A 5 15.09 3.83 13.04
CA GLU A 5 15.60 2.82 12.12
C GLU A 5 14.87 1.50 12.31
N ILE A 6 14.59 0.80 11.23
CA ILE A 6 13.86 -0.47 11.24
C ILE A 6 14.80 -1.59 10.82
N ILE A 7 14.82 -2.69 11.60
CA ILE A 7 15.60 -3.89 11.30
C ILE A 7 14.64 -5.07 11.20
N THR A 8 14.46 -5.60 9.99
CA THR A 8 13.66 -6.79 9.77
C THR A 8 14.53 -8.03 9.82
N ILE A 9 14.13 -9.02 10.61
CA ILE A 9 14.90 -10.24 10.88
C ILE A 9 14.13 -11.44 10.35
N GLY A 10 14.77 -12.19 9.47
CA GLY A 10 14.24 -13.43 8.88
C GLY A 10 15.02 -13.83 7.63
N THR A 11 15.51 -15.04 7.59
CA THR A 11 16.24 -15.60 6.45
C THR A 11 15.32 -15.78 5.24
N GLU A 12 14.04 -16.12 5.45
CA GLU A 12 13.02 -16.28 4.41
C GLU A 12 12.75 -14.98 3.64
N LEU A 13 12.93 -13.84 4.30
CA LEU A 13 12.83 -12.52 3.66
C LEU A 13 14.01 -12.27 2.71
N LEU A 14 15.23 -12.60 3.14
CA LEU A 14 16.44 -12.49 2.30
C LEU A 14 16.40 -13.43 1.10
N LEU A 15 15.78 -14.60 1.26
CA LEU A 15 15.58 -15.56 0.17
C LEU A 15 14.47 -15.16 -0.80
N GLY A 16 13.68 -14.13 -0.45
CA GLY A 16 12.55 -13.68 -1.25
C GLY A 16 11.34 -14.63 -1.24
N GLU A 17 11.28 -15.53 -0.26
CA GLU A 17 10.16 -16.48 -0.11
C GLU A 17 8.89 -15.77 0.36
N ILE A 18 9.03 -14.73 1.17
CA ILE A 18 7.93 -13.88 1.63
C ILE A 18 8.27 -12.40 1.44
N GLN A 19 7.23 -11.58 1.31
CA GLN A 19 7.38 -10.13 1.20
C GLN A 19 7.38 -9.47 2.58
N ASP A 20 8.32 -8.54 2.81
CA ASP A 20 8.34 -7.69 4.01
C ASP A 20 7.22 -6.65 3.98
N THR A 21 6.16 -6.92 4.69
CA THR A 21 5.05 -5.99 4.92
C THR A 21 5.17 -5.23 6.23
N ASN A 22 6.03 -5.71 7.16
CA ASN A 22 6.20 -5.11 8.47
C ASN A 22 6.94 -3.78 8.38
N THR A 23 8.07 -3.72 7.69
CA THR A 23 8.82 -2.48 7.48
C THR A 23 7.94 -1.38 6.90
N SER A 24 7.18 -1.68 5.85
CA SER A 24 6.28 -0.71 5.22
C SER A 24 5.22 -0.19 6.19
N TYR A 25 4.65 -1.06 7.03
CA TYR A 25 3.65 -0.66 8.02
C TYR A 25 4.25 0.18 9.15
N ILE A 26 5.37 -0.27 9.73
CA ILE A 26 6.08 0.46 10.80
C ILE A 26 6.47 1.85 10.30
N ALA A 27 7.06 1.94 9.10
CA ALA A 27 7.46 3.20 8.49
C ALA A 27 6.27 4.17 8.32
N LYS A 28 5.12 3.66 7.85
CA LYS A 28 3.89 4.47 7.71
C LYS A 28 3.43 5.05 9.05
N ILE A 29 3.44 4.25 10.11
CA ILE A 29 2.99 4.69 11.46
C ILE A 29 3.96 5.72 12.05
N LEU A 30 5.27 5.46 11.99
CA LEU A 30 6.29 6.38 12.49
C LEU A 30 6.28 7.71 11.75
N ASN A 31 6.25 7.67 10.40
CA ASN A 31 6.17 8.88 9.58
C ASN A 31 4.90 9.67 9.89
N SER A 32 3.74 9.02 10.04
CA SER A 32 2.50 9.71 10.38
C SER A 32 2.55 10.40 11.76
N ALA A 33 3.44 9.94 12.64
CA ALA A 33 3.72 10.55 13.93
C ALA A 33 4.86 11.59 13.88
N GLY A 34 5.38 11.95 12.71
CA GLY A 34 6.43 12.95 12.56
C GLY A 34 7.84 12.46 12.87
N ILE A 35 8.06 11.13 12.95
CA ILE A 35 9.36 10.50 13.21
C ILE A 35 10.03 10.21 11.87
N ASP A 36 11.23 10.73 11.66
CA ASP A 36 11.98 10.52 10.42
C ASP A 36 12.63 9.13 10.40
N ILE A 37 12.64 8.49 9.23
CA ILE A 37 13.29 7.21 8.99
C ILE A 37 14.23 7.38 7.79
N TYR A 38 15.52 7.15 8.01
CA TYR A 38 16.54 7.26 6.95
C TYR A 38 17.11 5.91 6.54
N HIS A 39 17.00 4.90 7.42
CA HIS A 39 17.50 3.57 7.16
C HIS A 39 16.47 2.50 7.55
N ALA A 40 16.43 1.45 6.75
CA ALA A 40 15.78 0.19 7.07
C ALA A 40 16.66 -0.93 6.53
N SER A 41 16.91 -1.95 7.33
CA SER A 41 17.75 -3.09 6.98
C SER A 41 17.03 -4.42 7.15
N MET A 42 17.48 -5.43 6.39
CA MET A 42 16.97 -6.78 6.44
C MET A 42 18.13 -7.73 6.72
N ILE A 43 18.03 -8.54 7.76
CA ILE A 43 19.09 -9.39 8.28
C ILE A 43 18.57 -10.82 8.42
N GLY A 44 19.37 -11.81 8.04
CA GLY A 44 19.08 -13.23 8.30
C GLY A 44 19.30 -13.61 9.76
N ASP A 45 18.78 -14.76 10.16
CA ASP A 45 18.75 -15.30 11.52
C ASP A 45 20.14 -15.67 12.04
N ASN A 46 20.92 -14.66 12.42
CA ASN A 46 22.25 -14.82 13.00
C ASN A 46 22.49 -13.78 14.11
N GLU A 47 22.73 -14.25 15.33
CA GLU A 47 22.87 -13.42 16.54
C GLU A 47 23.93 -12.32 16.39
N GLU A 48 25.10 -12.64 15.87
CA GLU A 48 26.21 -11.69 15.76
C GLU A 48 25.93 -10.59 14.73
N ARG A 49 25.37 -10.97 13.56
CA ARG A 49 25.02 -10.00 12.52
C ARG A 49 23.93 -9.06 12.98
N ILE A 50 22.88 -9.60 13.64
CA ILE A 50 21.79 -8.79 14.19
C ILE A 50 22.32 -7.86 15.27
N ALA A 51 23.18 -8.33 16.17
CA ALA A 51 23.79 -7.52 17.23
C ALA A 51 24.65 -6.38 16.65
N LEU A 52 25.42 -6.64 15.59
CA LEU A 52 26.23 -5.61 14.91
C LEU A 52 25.31 -4.56 14.28
N GLU A 53 24.24 -4.96 13.60
CA GLU A 53 23.31 -4.02 12.97
C GLU A 53 22.58 -3.16 14.00
N ILE A 54 22.14 -3.75 15.12
CA ILE A 54 21.51 -3.00 16.23
C ILE A 54 22.47 -1.93 16.76
N ARG A 55 23.75 -2.24 16.97
CA ARG A 55 24.76 -1.27 17.42
C ARG A 55 24.92 -0.14 16.39
N ALA A 56 25.08 -0.49 15.10
CA ALA A 56 25.21 0.46 14.03
C ALA A 56 23.98 1.38 13.90
N ALA A 57 22.78 0.81 14.01
CA ALA A 57 21.53 1.57 14.03
C ALA A 57 21.45 2.52 15.22
N MET A 58 21.85 2.06 16.41
CA MET A 58 21.89 2.90 17.61
C MET A 58 22.89 4.05 17.53
N ASP A 59 23.92 3.98 16.70
CA ASP A 59 24.85 5.10 16.51
C ASP A 59 24.25 6.28 15.74
N ARG A 60 23.24 6.01 14.88
CA ARG A 60 22.62 7.01 13.98
C ARG A 60 21.15 7.28 14.23
N ALA A 61 20.46 6.48 15.06
CA ALA A 61 19.04 6.65 15.36
C ALA A 61 18.77 6.70 16.88
N ASP A 62 17.72 7.42 17.25
CA ASP A 62 17.23 7.49 18.64
C ASP A 62 16.34 6.29 18.99
N ILE A 63 15.64 5.77 17.97
CA ILE A 63 14.68 4.68 18.09
C ILE A 63 15.07 3.59 17.09
N VAL A 64 15.28 2.37 17.57
CA VAL A 64 15.49 1.19 16.73
C VAL A 64 14.32 0.24 16.94
N ILE A 65 13.69 -0.22 15.86
CA ILE A 65 12.60 -1.20 15.93
C ILE A 65 13.04 -2.45 15.16
N THR A 66 13.25 -3.55 15.90
CA THR A 66 13.45 -4.86 15.26
C THR A 66 12.12 -5.60 15.13
N THR A 67 11.90 -6.35 14.05
CA THR A 67 10.73 -7.20 13.85
C THR A 67 11.14 -8.55 13.29
N GLY A 68 10.72 -9.64 13.93
CA GLY A 68 11.08 -11.01 13.59
C GLY A 68 11.99 -11.69 14.62
N GLY A 69 12.18 -13.01 14.51
CA GLY A 69 13.05 -13.82 15.32
C GLY A 69 12.70 -13.89 16.83
N LEU A 70 11.41 -13.73 17.19
CA LEU A 70 10.90 -13.84 18.57
C LEU A 70 10.07 -15.13 18.81
N GLY A 71 10.11 -16.09 17.93
CA GLY A 71 9.48 -17.39 18.10
C GLY A 71 10.18 -18.29 19.13
N PRO A 72 9.73 -19.54 19.26
CA PRO A 72 10.28 -20.49 20.22
C PRO A 72 11.42 -21.36 19.67
N THR A 73 11.77 -21.23 18.39
CA THR A 73 12.72 -22.10 17.72
C THR A 73 14.18 -21.68 17.93
N VAL A 74 15.11 -22.51 17.51
CA VAL A 74 16.54 -22.17 17.57
C VAL A 74 16.86 -21.04 16.59
N ASP A 75 16.08 -20.95 15.51
CA ASP A 75 16.20 -19.96 14.45
C ASP A 75 15.52 -18.61 14.81
N ASP A 76 15.19 -18.39 16.10
CA ASP A 76 14.64 -17.14 16.63
C ASP A 76 15.67 -16.40 17.50
N PRO A 77 16.74 -15.82 16.90
CA PRO A 77 17.91 -15.33 17.63
C PRO A 77 17.76 -13.95 18.23
N THR A 78 16.66 -13.22 17.95
CA THR A 78 16.57 -11.77 18.23
C THR A 78 16.79 -11.44 19.71
N ARG A 79 16.28 -12.24 20.67
CA ARG A 79 16.48 -11.99 22.11
C ARG A 79 17.94 -12.01 22.50
N ASN A 80 18.65 -13.05 22.06
CA ASN A 80 20.09 -13.20 22.30
C ASN A 80 20.89 -12.13 21.56
N ALA A 81 20.52 -11.83 20.33
CA ALA A 81 21.19 -10.79 19.54
C ALA A 81 21.07 -9.40 20.19
N VAL A 82 19.90 -9.06 20.72
CA VAL A 82 19.72 -7.81 21.49
C VAL A 82 20.55 -7.85 22.76
N ALA A 83 20.53 -8.95 23.52
CA ALA A 83 21.36 -9.10 24.71
C ALA A 83 22.86 -8.92 24.38
N LEU A 84 23.33 -9.56 23.30
CA LEU A 84 24.69 -9.41 22.79
C LEU A 84 25.03 -7.98 22.35
N ALA A 85 24.08 -7.28 21.73
CA ALA A 85 24.27 -5.89 21.30
C ALA A 85 24.58 -4.96 22.48
N PHE A 86 23.99 -5.24 23.65
CA PHE A 86 24.17 -4.47 24.89
C PHE A 86 25.17 -5.09 25.87
N ASN A 87 25.87 -6.15 25.49
CA ASN A 87 26.77 -6.92 26.38
C ASN A 87 26.05 -7.37 27.67
N ARG A 88 24.85 -7.90 27.52
CA ARG A 88 24.02 -8.41 28.62
C ARG A 88 23.67 -9.88 28.39
N GLU A 89 23.29 -10.56 29.45
CA GLU A 89 22.69 -11.90 29.40
C GLU A 89 21.19 -11.80 29.21
N THR A 90 20.52 -12.92 28.93
CA THR A 90 19.06 -13.03 28.97
C THR A 90 18.63 -13.58 30.32
N GLU A 91 17.49 -13.13 30.83
CA GLU A 91 16.89 -13.61 32.08
C GLU A 91 15.48 -14.16 31.83
N PHE A 92 15.10 -15.20 32.56
CA PHE A 92 13.76 -15.76 32.53
C PHE A 92 12.79 -14.88 33.32
N LYS A 93 11.64 -14.55 32.71
CA LYS A 93 10.57 -13.77 33.33
C LYS A 93 9.35 -14.66 33.58
N PRO A 94 9.06 -15.03 34.84
CA PRO A 94 7.91 -15.88 35.19
C PRO A 94 6.58 -15.33 34.66
N GLU A 95 6.39 -14.00 34.71
CA GLU A 95 5.19 -13.32 34.27
C GLU A 95 4.94 -13.50 32.75
N LEU A 96 6.00 -13.56 31.95
CA LEU A 96 5.88 -13.85 30.51
C LEU A 96 5.53 -15.31 30.25
N TRP A 97 6.09 -16.21 31.07
CA TRP A 97 5.75 -17.63 30.99
C TRP A 97 4.27 -17.87 31.33
N ASP A 98 3.76 -17.23 32.37
CA ASP A 98 2.35 -17.32 32.77
C ASP A 98 1.42 -16.78 31.66
N GLN A 99 1.81 -15.72 30.98
CA GLN A 99 1.09 -15.21 29.83
C GLN A 99 1.05 -16.24 28.69
N ILE A 100 2.20 -16.85 28.37
CA ILE A 100 2.30 -17.89 27.33
C ILE A 100 1.42 -19.07 27.68
N LEU A 101 1.48 -19.56 28.92
CA LEU A 101 0.62 -20.64 29.42
C LEU A 101 -0.87 -20.32 29.26
N THR A 102 -1.26 -19.10 29.63
CA THR A 102 -2.64 -18.64 29.51
C THR A 102 -3.10 -18.63 28.06
N ARG A 103 -2.22 -18.20 27.15
CA ARG A 103 -2.49 -18.16 25.71
C ARG A 103 -2.67 -19.56 25.13
N PHE A 104 -1.76 -20.48 25.45
CA PHE A 104 -1.88 -21.87 25.02
C PHE A 104 -3.14 -22.55 25.53
N LYS A 105 -3.53 -22.29 26.78
CA LYS A 105 -4.81 -22.78 27.35
C LYS A 105 -6.02 -22.27 26.57
N ALA A 106 -6.01 -20.99 26.18
CA ALA A 106 -7.09 -20.41 25.37
C ALA A 106 -7.22 -21.08 23.98
N TYR A 107 -6.13 -21.63 23.44
CA TYR A 107 -6.11 -22.43 22.22
C TYR A 107 -6.39 -23.91 22.43
N GLY A 108 -6.67 -24.35 23.66
CA GLY A 108 -6.85 -25.76 23.99
C GLY A 108 -5.59 -26.62 23.84
N ARG A 109 -4.40 -26.01 23.94
CA ARG A 109 -3.09 -26.65 23.76
C ARG A 109 -2.20 -26.46 24.99
N ASN A 110 -1.16 -27.27 25.09
CA ASN A 110 -0.07 -27.08 26.04
C ASN A 110 1.17 -26.60 25.31
N PRO A 111 1.94 -25.66 25.90
CA PRO A 111 3.23 -25.27 25.31
C PRO A 111 4.24 -26.41 25.46
N SER A 112 5.17 -26.48 24.54
CA SER A 112 6.36 -27.33 24.63
C SER A 112 7.45 -26.66 25.48
N GLU A 113 8.48 -27.42 25.88
CA GLU A 113 9.65 -26.85 26.56
C GLU A 113 10.34 -25.74 25.75
N ASN A 114 10.33 -25.85 24.42
CA ASN A 114 10.89 -24.80 23.56
C ASN A 114 10.19 -23.45 23.73
N ASN A 115 8.90 -23.44 24.07
CA ASN A 115 8.17 -22.19 24.27
C ASN A 115 8.67 -21.40 25.48
N LYS A 116 9.42 -22.04 26.44
CA LYS A 116 10.06 -21.32 27.54
C LYS A 116 11.07 -20.28 27.07
N ARG A 117 11.69 -20.49 25.89
CA ARG A 117 12.60 -19.50 25.27
C ARG A 117 11.93 -18.16 25.08
N GLN A 118 10.62 -18.14 24.81
CA GLN A 118 9.85 -16.91 24.60
C GLN A 118 9.70 -16.08 25.88
N ALA A 119 9.93 -16.67 27.05
CA ALA A 119 9.90 -15.97 28.33
C ALA A 119 11.26 -15.41 28.80
N PHE A 120 12.32 -15.56 27.97
CA PHE A 120 13.61 -14.93 28.24
C PHE A 120 13.67 -13.59 27.50
N ILE A 121 14.17 -12.56 28.19
CA ILE A 121 14.47 -11.24 27.58
C ILE A 121 15.83 -10.75 28.09
N PRO A 122 16.50 -9.81 27.42
CA PRO A 122 17.75 -9.23 27.89
C PRO A 122 17.61 -8.64 29.30
N VAL A 123 18.61 -8.84 30.16
CA VAL A 123 18.65 -8.25 31.52
C VAL A 123 18.46 -6.73 31.42
N GLY A 124 17.49 -6.20 32.17
CA GLY A 124 17.14 -4.80 32.21
C GLY A 124 16.27 -4.36 31.02
N ALA A 125 15.79 -5.27 30.14
CA ALA A 125 14.74 -4.98 29.21
C ALA A 125 13.37 -4.97 29.90
N VAL A 126 12.46 -4.18 29.37
CA VAL A 126 11.07 -4.12 29.83
C VAL A 126 10.20 -4.94 28.88
N ALA A 127 9.47 -5.90 29.42
CA ALA A 127 8.58 -6.76 28.69
C ALA A 127 7.32 -6.01 28.23
N ILE A 128 6.86 -6.30 27.01
CA ILE A 128 5.57 -5.86 26.49
C ILE A 128 4.74 -7.12 26.22
N PRO A 129 3.67 -7.34 27.00
CA PRO A 129 2.80 -8.50 26.83
C PRO A 129 2.14 -8.55 25.46
N ASN A 130 2.05 -9.74 24.86
CA ASN A 130 1.40 -9.91 23.56
C ASN A 130 -0.04 -10.44 23.72
N PRO A 131 -1.06 -9.58 23.54
CA PRO A 131 -2.45 -9.98 23.75
C PRO A 131 -3.02 -10.86 22.62
N VAL A 132 -2.35 -10.94 21.48
CA VAL A 132 -2.85 -11.66 20.29
C VAL A 132 -2.01 -12.87 19.89
N GLY A 133 -0.78 -12.98 20.40
CA GLY A 133 0.14 -14.08 20.09
C GLY A 133 0.81 -14.69 21.34
N THR A 134 1.81 -15.54 21.09
CA THR A 134 2.59 -16.20 22.17
C THR A 134 3.96 -15.56 22.38
N ALA A 135 4.48 -14.79 21.43
CA ALA A 135 5.79 -14.15 21.52
C ALA A 135 5.67 -12.76 22.14
N PRO A 136 6.08 -12.55 23.41
CA PRO A 136 6.11 -11.21 23.99
C PRO A 136 7.10 -10.34 23.23
N ALA A 137 6.77 -9.05 23.09
CA ALA A 137 7.72 -8.04 22.70
C ALA A 137 8.48 -7.52 23.92
N PHE A 138 9.51 -6.75 23.71
CA PHE A 138 10.25 -6.07 24.77
C PHE A 138 10.95 -4.83 24.22
N TYR A 139 11.39 -3.96 25.12
CA TYR A 139 12.30 -2.87 24.77
C TYR A 139 13.42 -2.72 25.79
N ILE A 140 14.50 -2.12 25.34
CA ILE A 140 15.65 -1.80 26.17
C ILE A 140 16.07 -0.36 25.92
N GLU A 141 16.36 0.37 26.98
CA GLU A 141 16.85 1.74 26.93
C GLU A 141 18.34 1.79 27.21
N HIS A 142 19.05 2.61 26.44
CA HIS A 142 20.46 2.86 26.63
C HIS A 142 20.85 4.24 26.10
N ASN A 143 21.50 5.06 26.93
CA ASN A 143 22.01 6.37 26.55
C ASN A 143 20.96 7.25 25.81
N ASN A 144 19.77 7.36 26.39
CA ASN A 144 18.63 8.11 25.84
C ASN A 144 18.06 7.56 24.50
N ARG A 145 18.55 6.42 24.04
CA ARG A 145 18.03 5.68 22.86
C ARG A 145 17.19 4.50 23.32
N ILE A 146 16.37 3.96 22.43
CA ILE A 146 15.49 2.85 22.74
C ILE A 146 15.47 1.84 21.59
N VAL A 147 15.57 0.57 21.94
CA VAL A 147 15.43 -0.55 20.98
C VAL A 147 14.19 -1.34 21.35
N PHE A 148 13.23 -1.41 20.44
CA PHE A 148 12.06 -2.28 20.55
C PHE A 148 12.28 -3.55 19.74
N SER A 149 11.81 -4.67 20.26
CA SER A 149 11.80 -5.96 19.53
C SER A 149 10.38 -6.49 19.45
N LEU A 150 9.87 -6.61 18.22
CA LEU A 150 8.50 -6.99 17.91
C LEU A 150 8.44 -8.35 17.20
N PRO A 151 7.35 -9.12 17.33
CA PRO A 151 7.15 -10.36 16.59
C PRO A 151 7.17 -10.14 15.06
N GLY A 152 7.55 -11.18 14.31
CA GLY A 152 7.49 -11.20 12.85
C GLY A 152 6.08 -11.30 12.28
N VAL A 153 5.15 -11.92 13.01
CA VAL A 153 3.74 -12.09 12.58
C VAL A 153 3.06 -10.72 12.44
N PRO A 154 2.60 -10.32 11.24
CA PRO A 154 2.13 -8.97 10.98
C PRO A 154 0.98 -8.50 11.89
N SER A 155 0.03 -9.38 12.23
CA SER A 155 -1.09 -9.04 13.11
C SER A 155 -0.64 -8.74 14.54
N GLU A 156 0.34 -9.50 15.05
CA GLU A 156 0.93 -9.31 16.39
C GLU A 156 1.73 -8.00 16.42
N MET A 157 2.63 -7.82 15.46
CA MET A 157 3.46 -6.63 15.32
C MET A 157 2.61 -5.36 15.25
N LYS A 158 1.56 -5.32 14.40
CA LYS A 158 0.67 -4.16 14.26
C LYS A 158 -0.05 -3.81 15.56
N THR A 159 -0.54 -4.82 16.28
CA THR A 159 -1.21 -4.62 17.57
C THR A 159 -0.25 -4.00 18.56
N LEU A 160 0.92 -4.61 18.79
CA LEU A 160 1.91 -4.14 19.76
C LEU A 160 2.49 -2.77 19.40
N LEU A 161 2.72 -2.51 18.12
CA LEU A 161 3.18 -1.20 17.65
C LEU A 161 2.20 -0.09 18.04
N ASN A 162 0.91 -0.29 17.80
CA ASN A 162 -0.09 0.75 18.03
C ASN A 162 -0.47 0.89 19.51
N SER A 163 -0.64 -0.24 20.24
CA SER A 163 -1.13 -0.20 21.63
C SER A 163 -0.06 0.15 22.65
N ASP A 164 1.21 -0.21 22.39
CA ASP A 164 2.28 -0.12 23.40
C ASP A 164 3.47 0.71 22.91
N VAL A 165 4.05 0.39 21.76
CA VAL A 165 5.29 1.04 21.28
C VAL A 165 5.08 2.52 21.00
N MET A 166 4.05 2.88 20.25
CA MET A 166 3.78 4.28 19.91
C MET A 166 3.46 5.16 21.12
N PRO A 167 2.66 4.70 22.11
CA PRO A 167 2.51 5.44 23.39
C PRO A 167 3.83 5.64 24.13
N ILE A 168 4.70 4.62 24.22
CA ILE A 168 6.02 4.73 24.87
C ILE A 168 6.89 5.76 24.13
N ILE A 169 6.96 5.69 22.81
CA ILE A 169 7.72 6.65 21.98
C ILE A 169 7.20 8.08 22.23
N LYS A 170 5.90 8.29 22.18
CA LYS A 170 5.27 9.61 22.40
C LYS A 170 5.49 10.15 23.81
N SER A 171 5.60 9.28 24.81
CA SER A 171 5.89 9.71 26.18
C SER A 171 7.36 10.07 26.40
N LYS A 172 8.27 9.43 25.66
CA LYS A 172 9.73 9.60 25.82
C LYS A 172 10.27 10.77 24.97
N TYR A 173 9.75 10.95 23.78
CA TYR A 173 10.25 11.94 22.83
C TYR A 173 9.22 13.04 22.62
N ILE A 174 9.68 14.30 22.63
CA ILE A 174 8.86 15.43 22.22
C ILE A 174 8.72 15.33 20.70
N ILE A 175 7.53 15.00 20.23
CA ILE A 175 7.20 14.93 18.81
C ILE A 175 6.42 16.18 18.47
N ASP A 176 7.12 17.22 18.04
CA ASP A 176 6.55 18.55 17.75
C ASP A 176 6.08 18.69 16.30
N SER A 177 5.89 17.59 15.59
CA SER A 177 5.46 17.63 14.21
C SER A 177 4.63 16.43 13.81
N VAL A 178 3.80 16.67 12.80
CA VAL A 178 3.03 15.64 12.07
C VAL A 178 3.42 15.67 10.60
N ILE A 179 3.36 14.52 9.95
CA ILE A 179 3.48 14.43 8.50
C ILE A 179 2.12 14.04 7.95
N ILE A 180 1.61 14.86 7.02
CA ILE A 180 0.38 14.60 6.28
C ILE A 180 0.75 14.36 4.82
N ILE A 181 0.14 13.35 4.24
CA ILE A 181 0.29 13.00 2.83
C ILE A 181 -1.07 13.12 2.17
N ARG A 182 -1.13 13.89 1.09
CA ARG A 182 -2.25 13.90 0.14
C ARG A 182 -1.79 13.23 -1.13
N THR A 183 -2.51 12.23 -1.60
CA THR A 183 -2.26 11.60 -2.89
C THR A 183 -3.33 12.03 -3.88
N ILE A 184 -2.92 12.55 -5.05
CA ILE A 184 -3.82 12.88 -6.16
C ILE A 184 -3.61 11.84 -7.24
N HIS A 185 -4.69 11.21 -7.66
CA HIS A 185 -4.66 10.12 -8.63
C HIS A 185 -5.02 10.62 -10.02
N THR A 186 -4.21 10.24 -11.02
CA THR A 186 -4.46 10.57 -12.43
C THR A 186 -4.52 9.33 -13.30
N ALA A 187 -5.28 9.44 -14.39
CA ALA A 187 -5.37 8.43 -15.44
C ALA A 187 -5.43 9.07 -16.82
N GLY A 188 -4.98 8.35 -17.85
CA GLY A 188 -5.00 8.84 -19.24
C GLY A 188 -3.84 9.76 -19.62
N ILE A 189 -2.91 9.99 -18.71
CA ILE A 189 -1.68 10.78 -18.91
C ILE A 189 -0.46 9.95 -18.51
N GLY A 190 0.66 10.10 -19.23
CA GLY A 190 1.92 9.42 -18.92
C GLY A 190 2.73 10.13 -17.85
N GLU A 191 3.62 9.37 -17.15
CA GLU A 191 4.46 9.88 -16.06
C GLU A 191 5.30 11.10 -16.50
N SER A 192 5.99 11.03 -17.66
CA SER A 192 6.81 12.14 -18.16
C SER A 192 6.00 13.41 -18.43
N SER A 193 4.74 13.27 -18.86
CA SER A 193 3.87 14.43 -19.08
C SER A 193 3.36 15.02 -17.75
N VAL A 194 3.13 14.18 -16.74
CA VAL A 194 2.82 14.66 -15.38
C VAL A 194 4.02 15.39 -14.80
N ASP A 195 5.22 14.78 -14.87
CA ASP A 195 6.49 15.36 -14.40
C ASP A 195 6.72 16.77 -15.01
N GLU A 196 6.58 16.89 -16.33
CA GLU A 196 6.70 18.19 -17.00
C GLU A 196 5.75 19.25 -16.45
N LEU A 197 4.49 18.89 -16.18
CA LEU A 197 3.46 19.79 -15.67
C LEU A 197 3.69 20.21 -14.21
N VAL A 198 4.22 19.31 -13.37
CA VAL A 198 4.38 19.57 -11.92
C VAL A 198 5.81 19.84 -11.51
N SER A 199 6.79 19.87 -12.44
CA SER A 199 8.23 20.00 -12.20
C SER A 199 8.63 21.16 -11.29
N GLU A 200 7.94 22.29 -11.34
CA GLU A 200 8.21 23.43 -10.44
C GLU A 200 7.77 23.12 -9.00
N LEU A 201 6.71 22.31 -8.83
CA LEU A 201 6.23 21.92 -7.51
C LEU A 201 7.14 20.87 -6.86
N GLU A 202 7.80 20.02 -7.64
CA GLU A 202 8.76 19.04 -7.14
C GLU A 202 10.03 19.67 -6.53
N LYS A 203 10.33 20.92 -6.85
CA LYS A 203 11.45 21.67 -6.26
C LYS A 203 11.16 22.19 -4.85
N MET A 204 9.92 22.09 -4.41
CA MET A 204 9.51 22.56 -3.08
C MET A 204 10.11 21.67 -1.99
N LYS A 205 10.51 22.29 -0.87
CA LYS A 205 11.11 21.58 0.27
C LYS A 205 10.05 21.12 1.28
N ASN A 206 8.98 21.88 1.44
CA ASN A 206 7.85 21.57 2.31
C ASN A 206 6.63 22.42 1.91
N PRO A 207 5.54 21.81 1.41
CA PRO A 207 5.41 20.38 1.19
C PRO A 207 6.32 19.89 0.06
N THR A 208 6.70 18.61 0.10
CA THR A 208 7.35 17.95 -1.04
C THR A 208 6.31 17.39 -1.98
N VAL A 209 6.61 17.38 -3.28
CA VAL A 209 5.79 16.75 -4.31
C VAL A 209 6.62 15.65 -4.95
N GLY A 210 6.04 14.48 -5.16
CA GLY A 210 6.71 13.35 -5.80
C GLY A 210 5.71 12.51 -6.58
N LEU A 211 6.19 11.79 -7.59
CA LEU A 211 5.41 10.95 -8.48
C LEU A 211 5.55 9.46 -8.15
N ALA A 212 4.51 8.70 -8.41
CA ALA A 212 4.55 7.25 -8.37
C ALA A 212 3.73 6.69 -9.54
N ALA A 213 4.41 6.06 -10.50
CA ALA A 213 3.78 5.47 -11.66
C ALA A 213 3.23 4.07 -11.38
N HIS A 214 2.05 3.82 -11.91
CA HIS A 214 1.36 2.54 -11.91
C HIS A 214 0.89 2.21 -13.33
N PRO A 215 0.55 0.96 -13.65
CA PRO A 215 0.05 0.63 -14.98
C PRO A 215 -1.18 1.45 -15.38
N GLY A 216 -1.00 2.43 -16.28
CA GLY A 216 -2.06 3.33 -16.77
C GLY A 216 -2.50 4.45 -15.84
N GLN A 217 -1.80 4.67 -14.73
CA GLN A 217 -2.10 5.70 -13.73
C GLN A 217 -0.81 6.33 -13.21
N VAL A 218 -0.89 7.56 -12.72
CA VAL A 218 0.19 8.25 -12.03
C VAL A 218 -0.36 8.92 -10.79
N ASP A 219 0.27 8.65 -9.64
CA ASP A 219 -0.05 9.29 -8.37
C ASP A 219 0.89 10.47 -8.13
N ILE A 220 0.34 11.60 -7.73
CA ILE A 220 1.08 12.76 -7.26
C ILE A 220 0.93 12.81 -5.74
N ARG A 221 2.05 12.69 -5.02
CA ARG A 221 2.09 12.70 -3.56
C ARG A 221 2.58 14.05 -3.06
N ILE A 222 1.72 14.74 -2.33
CA ILE A 222 2.03 16.01 -1.66
C ILE A 222 2.22 15.69 -0.18
N THR A 223 3.44 15.87 0.34
CA THR A 223 3.77 15.52 1.72
C THR A 223 4.21 16.77 2.47
N ALA A 224 3.45 17.16 3.49
CA ALA A 224 3.78 18.28 4.36
C ALA A 224 4.15 17.80 5.76
N LYS A 225 5.18 18.42 6.32
CA LYS A 225 5.59 18.29 7.71
C LYS A 225 5.34 19.62 8.42
N ALA A 226 4.56 19.61 9.50
CA ALA A 226 4.19 20.79 10.24
C ALA A 226 4.06 20.49 11.74
N HIS A 227 3.90 21.49 12.57
CA HIS A 227 3.75 21.33 14.01
C HIS A 227 2.43 20.61 14.38
N ASP A 228 1.37 20.86 13.64
CA ASP A 228 0.07 20.22 13.80
C ASP A 228 -0.60 19.90 12.45
N ARG A 229 -1.76 19.24 12.51
CA ARG A 229 -2.50 18.83 11.31
C ARG A 229 -3.04 20.03 10.51
N ASP A 230 -3.47 21.06 11.18
CA ASP A 230 -4.09 22.22 10.53
C ASP A 230 -3.05 22.99 9.73
N GLN A 231 -1.87 23.23 10.30
CA GLN A 231 -0.73 23.81 9.58
C GLN A 231 -0.26 22.93 8.41
N ALA A 232 -0.26 21.59 8.57
CA ALA A 232 0.08 20.71 7.47
C ALA A 232 -0.92 20.85 6.30
N TRP A 233 -2.21 20.95 6.58
CA TRP A 233 -3.23 21.18 5.56
C TRP A 233 -3.14 22.58 4.93
N GLU A 234 -2.78 23.60 5.70
CA GLU A 234 -2.50 24.93 5.15
C GLU A 234 -1.38 24.94 4.11
N LEU A 235 -0.38 24.07 4.29
CA LEU A 235 0.71 23.87 3.32
C LEU A 235 0.26 23.02 2.11
N ILE A 236 -0.55 21.99 2.32
CA ILE A 236 -0.98 21.06 1.27
C ILE A 236 -2.00 21.69 0.32
N ASN A 237 -3.02 22.34 0.88
CA ASN A 237 -4.19 22.81 0.11
C ASN A 237 -3.84 23.71 -1.10
N PRO A 238 -2.93 24.69 -1.00
CA PRO A 238 -2.55 25.51 -2.15
C PRO A 238 -1.87 24.69 -3.25
N VAL A 239 -1.01 23.73 -2.88
CA VAL A 239 -0.29 22.88 -3.82
C VAL A 239 -1.24 21.87 -4.48
N GLU A 240 -2.16 21.29 -3.71
CA GLU A 240 -3.23 20.44 -4.22
C GLU A 240 -4.08 21.17 -5.28
N ALA A 241 -4.47 22.42 -5.00
CA ALA A 241 -5.24 23.24 -5.94
C ALA A 241 -4.46 23.48 -7.25
N GLN A 242 -3.16 23.78 -7.15
CA GLN A 242 -2.29 23.95 -8.33
C GLN A 242 -2.16 22.65 -9.12
N VAL A 243 -1.90 21.52 -8.47
CA VAL A 243 -1.82 20.21 -9.14
C VAL A 243 -3.12 19.90 -9.87
N LYS A 244 -4.27 20.10 -9.22
CA LYS A 244 -5.59 19.91 -9.85
C LYS A 244 -5.83 20.83 -11.03
N GLN A 245 -5.38 22.08 -10.95
CA GLN A 245 -5.48 23.03 -12.06
C GLN A 245 -4.60 22.63 -13.23
N LEU A 246 -3.37 22.19 -13.00
CA LEU A 246 -2.42 21.77 -14.03
C LEU A 246 -2.86 20.48 -14.74
N LEU A 247 -3.40 19.53 -14.00
CA LEU A 247 -3.75 18.21 -14.51
C LEU A 247 -5.22 18.10 -14.95
N GLY A 248 -6.09 18.99 -14.49
CA GLY A 248 -7.48 19.10 -14.93
C GLY A 248 -8.22 17.76 -14.94
N ASN A 249 -8.77 17.41 -16.09
CA ASN A 249 -9.59 16.21 -16.27
C ASN A 249 -8.82 14.88 -16.14
N PHE A 250 -7.50 14.89 -16.11
CA PHE A 250 -6.72 13.69 -15.82
C PHE A 250 -6.87 13.24 -14.37
N VAL A 251 -7.15 14.15 -13.44
CA VAL A 251 -7.42 13.82 -12.04
C VAL A 251 -8.75 13.10 -11.91
N TYR A 252 -8.74 11.91 -11.27
CA TYR A 252 -9.96 11.16 -11.03
C TYR A 252 -10.33 11.01 -9.55
N GLY A 253 -9.38 11.22 -8.64
CA GLY A 253 -9.63 11.05 -7.21
C GLY A 253 -8.43 11.38 -6.33
N GLU A 254 -8.63 11.18 -5.04
CA GLU A 254 -7.67 11.49 -3.97
C GLU A 254 -7.61 10.35 -2.95
N ASP A 255 -6.44 10.17 -2.34
CA ASP A 255 -6.19 9.27 -1.20
C ASP A 255 -6.66 7.81 -1.42
N ASN A 256 -7.80 7.44 -0.85
CA ASN A 256 -8.32 6.07 -0.94
C ASN A 256 -9.31 5.87 -2.11
N VAL A 257 -9.46 6.86 -2.98
CA VAL A 257 -10.36 6.77 -4.13
C VAL A 257 -9.67 5.97 -5.24
N THR A 258 -10.34 4.96 -5.78
CA THR A 258 -9.83 4.14 -6.88
C THR A 258 -10.57 4.43 -8.17
N LEU A 259 -9.89 4.27 -9.32
CA LEU A 259 -10.48 4.55 -10.64
C LEU A 259 -11.72 3.68 -10.92
N ASN A 260 -11.64 2.38 -10.57
CA ASN A 260 -12.77 1.47 -10.72
C ASN A 260 -13.99 1.92 -9.90
N LYS A 261 -13.79 2.40 -8.66
CA LYS A 261 -14.89 2.91 -7.84
C LYS A 261 -15.53 4.15 -8.45
N VAL A 262 -14.73 5.09 -8.93
CA VAL A 262 -15.23 6.31 -9.60
C VAL A 262 -16.09 5.95 -10.80
N VAL A 263 -15.62 5.05 -11.66
CA VAL A 263 -16.35 4.62 -12.85
C VAL A 263 -17.61 3.85 -12.47
N CYS A 264 -17.51 2.95 -11.49
CA CYS A 264 -18.66 2.19 -10.99
C CYS A 264 -19.76 3.11 -10.46
N ASP A 265 -19.41 4.11 -9.65
CA ASP A 265 -20.35 5.09 -9.11
C ASP A 265 -20.98 5.95 -10.22
N GLN A 266 -20.21 6.34 -11.25
CA GLN A 266 -20.74 7.07 -12.42
C GLN A 266 -21.70 6.21 -13.25
N ILE A 267 -21.38 4.94 -13.49
CA ILE A 267 -22.25 3.99 -14.18
C ILE A 267 -23.58 3.83 -13.42
N LYS A 268 -23.50 3.63 -12.10
CA LYS A 268 -24.67 3.49 -11.23
C LYS A 268 -25.54 4.76 -11.24
N PHE A 269 -24.91 5.91 -11.04
CA PHE A 269 -25.63 7.21 -10.99
C PHE A 269 -26.37 7.51 -12.29
N ASN A 270 -25.77 7.21 -13.45
CA ASN A 270 -26.38 7.43 -14.75
C ASN A 270 -27.25 6.25 -15.25
N THR A 271 -27.43 5.21 -14.44
CA THR A 271 -28.21 4.00 -14.80
C THR A 271 -27.76 3.38 -16.13
N ILE A 272 -26.43 3.28 -16.33
CA ILE A 272 -25.84 2.77 -17.58
C ILE A 272 -25.80 1.24 -17.51
N GLU A 273 -26.30 0.60 -18.56
CA GLU A 273 -26.14 -0.83 -18.82
C GLU A 273 -24.86 -1.02 -19.67
N LEU A 274 -23.86 -1.70 -19.09
CA LEU A 274 -22.58 -1.92 -19.73
C LEU A 274 -22.55 -3.27 -20.43
N ILE A 275 -22.21 -3.28 -21.74
CA ILE A 275 -22.04 -4.48 -22.54
C ILE A 275 -20.61 -4.53 -23.02
N ILE A 276 -19.87 -5.60 -22.71
CA ILE A 276 -18.51 -5.82 -23.15
C ILE A 276 -18.47 -6.95 -24.15
N ASN A 277 -18.13 -6.62 -25.39
CA ASN A 277 -17.87 -7.59 -26.46
C ASN A 277 -16.36 -7.68 -26.66
N TYR A 278 -15.81 -8.89 -26.77
CA TYR A 278 -14.39 -9.08 -26.89
C TYR A 278 -14.00 -10.26 -27.78
N GLU A 279 -12.84 -10.16 -28.41
CA GLU A 279 -12.17 -11.29 -29.05
C GLU A 279 -11.47 -12.15 -27.99
N ASN A 280 -11.28 -13.45 -28.24
CA ASN A 280 -10.83 -14.44 -27.25
C ASN A 280 -9.56 -14.06 -26.48
N GLN A 281 -8.59 -13.41 -27.12
CA GLN A 281 -7.36 -12.96 -26.49
C GLN A 281 -7.54 -11.86 -25.45
N PHE A 282 -8.71 -11.22 -25.35
CA PHE A 282 -9.05 -10.17 -24.39
C PHE A 282 -9.99 -10.64 -23.28
N SER A 283 -10.21 -11.96 -23.15
CA SER A 283 -11.06 -12.53 -22.09
C SER A 283 -10.60 -12.12 -20.69
N GLU A 284 -9.29 -12.13 -20.42
CA GLU A 284 -8.75 -11.73 -19.12
C GLU A 284 -9.00 -10.25 -18.79
N ILE A 285 -8.97 -9.37 -19.79
CA ILE A 285 -9.32 -7.95 -19.60
C ILE A 285 -10.80 -7.81 -19.27
N ALA A 286 -11.67 -8.53 -19.96
CA ALA A 286 -13.10 -8.52 -19.69
C ALA A 286 -13.42 -9.06 -18.27
N ASP A 287 -12.70 -10.09 -17.82
CA ASP A 287 -12.85 -10.63 -16.47
C ASP A 287 -12.36 -9.62 -15.41
N ILE A 288 -11.22 -8.97 -15.62
CA ILE A 288 -10.69 -7.92 -14.74
C ILE A 288 -11.71 -6.76 -14.62
N LEU A 289 -12.25 -6.28 -15.74
CA LEU A 289 -13.25 -5.22 -15.73
C LEU A 289 -14.52 -5.64 -14.97
N SER A 290 -14.95 -6.89 -15.12
CA SER A 290 -16.11 -7.44 -14.39
C SER A 290 -15.90 -7.41 -12.88
N VAL A 291 -14.72 -7.82 -12.43
CA VAL A 291 -14.34 -7.80 -11.01
C VAL A 291 -14.21 -6.36 -10.48
N TRP A 292 -13.57 -5.47 -11.23
CA TRP A 292 -13.33 -4.10 -10.80
C TRP A 292 -14.59 -3.24 -10.73
N LEU A 293 -15.56 -3.52 -11.60
CA LEU A 293 -16.82 -2.78 -11.63
C LEU A 293 -17.84 -3.32 -10.61
N GLU A 294 -17.46 -4.34 -9.82
CA GLU A 294 -18.24 -4.93 -8.72
C GLU A 294 -19.75 -5.00 -9.03
N ILE A 295 -20.10 -5.56 -10.20
CA ILE A 295 -21.50 -5.64 -10.58
C ILE A 295 -22.06 -6.92 -9.94
N PRO A 296 -22.79 -6.81 -8.82
CA PRO A 296 -23.41 -7.98 -8.20
C PRO A 296 -24.41 -8.58 -9.19
N ALA A 297 -24.43 -9.91 -9.30
CA ALA A 297 -25.39 -10.64 -10.13
C ALA A 297 -26.86 -10.27 -9.83
N ASP A 298 -27.12 -9.71 -8.65
CA ASP A 298 -28.46 -9.35 -8.15
C ASP A 298 -28.84 -7.87 -8.35
N ASN A 299 -27.95 -7.05 -8.91
CA ASN A 299 -28.27 -5.63 -9.06
C ASN A 299 -29.05 -5.39 -10.37
N LYS A 300 -30.38 -5.32 -10.25
CA LYS A 300 -31.34 -5.18 -11.37
C LYS A 300 -31.16 -3.95 -12.26
N ASN A 301 -30.25 -3.03 -11.88
CA ASN A 301 -30.07 -1.74 -12.56
C ASN A 301 -28.76 -1.62 -13.37
N ILE A 302 -27.88 -2.62 -13.32
CA ILE A 302 -26.59 -2.61 -14.05
C ILE A 302 -26.38 -4.03 -14.60
N PHE A 303 -26.38 -4.17 -15.91
CA PHE A 303 -26.13 -5.44 -16.59
C PHE A 303 -24.73 -5.42 -17.20
N LEU A 304 -23.83 -6.27 -16.70
CA LEU A 304 -22.63 -6.64 -17.43
C LEU A 304 -22.97 -7.82 -18.34
N ARG A 305 -22.95 -7.62 -19.63
CA ARG A 305 -23.10 -8.70 -20.59
C ARG A 305 -21.76 -8.92 -21.28
N GLN A 306 -21.10 -10.00 -20.95
CA GLN A 306 -19.91 -10.45 -21.69
C GLN A 306 -20.37 -11.25 -22.89
N GLN A 307 -19.88 -10.89 -24.09
CA GLN A 307 -20.19 -11.63 -25.29
C GLN A 307 -18.91 -11.82 -26.12
N PHE A 308 -18.57 -13.10 -26.34
CA PHE A 308 -17.52 -13.46 -27.27
C PHE A 308 -17.95 -13.12 -28.72
N ILE A 309 -17.07 -12.43 -29.45
CA ILE A 309 -17.30 -12.11 -30.86
C ILE A 309 -16.33 -12.92 -31.71
N SER A 310 -16.85 -13.74 -32.64
CA SER A 310 -16.03 -14.29 -33.73
C SER A 310 -15.76 -13.19 -34.76
N LYS A 311 -14.61 -13.23 -35.44
CA LYS A 311 -14.18 -12.24 -36.45
C LYS A 311 -15.21 -11.89 -37.56
N SER A 312 -16.31 -12.65 -37.64
CA SER A 312 -17.33 -12.53 -38.69
C SER A 312 -18.70 -12.02 -38.21
N SER A 313 -18.86 -11.68 -36.95
CA SER A 313 -20.15 -11.19 -36.43
C SER A 313 -20.28 -9.66 -36.63
N SER A 314 -21.36 -9.22 -37.30
CA SER A 314 -21.74 -7.81 -37.36
C SER A 314 -21.97 -7.27 -35.96
N LEU A 315 -21.26 -6.19 -35.60
CA LEU A 315 -21.35 -5.52 -34.32
C LEU A 315 -22.76 -4.96 -34.08
N TYR A 316 -23.23 -5.03 -32.84
CA TYR A 316 -24.50 -4.44 -32.43
C TYR A 316 -24.53 -2.94 -32.73
N ASN A 317 -25.39 -2.51 -33.62
CA ASN A 317 -25.52 -1.10 -34.05
C ASN A 317 -26.61 -0.33 -33.29
N HIS A 318 -27.21 -0.87 -32.27
CA HIS A 318 -28.27 -0.21 -31.51
C HIS A 318 -27.89 0.00 -30.06
N SER A 319 -27.43 1.21 -29.71
CA SER A 319 -27.36 1.62 -28.32
C SER A 319 -28.68 2.28 -27.90
N ASN A 320 -29.43 1.63 -27.03
CA ASN A 320 -30.48 2.27 -26.26
C ASN A 320 -29.85 3.39 -25.40
N LYS A 321 -30.62 4.45 -25.07
CA LYS A 321 -30.11 5.59 -24.22
C LYS A 321 -29.49 5.15 -22.89
N LYS A 322 -29.79 3.94 -22.43
CA LYS A 322 -29.24 3.36 -21.20
C LYS A 322 -28.01 2.46 -21.42
N GLU A 323 -27.70 2.08 -22.66
CA GLU A 323 -26.63 1.13 -22.96
C GLU A 323 -25.33 1.84 -23.30
N MET A 324 -24.22 1.25 -22.86
CA MET A 324 -22.85 1.57 -23.30
C MET A 324 -22.19 0.26 -23.73
N VAL A 325 -21.81 0.18 -24.99
CA VAL A 325 -21.24 -1.04 -25.58
C VAL A 325 -19.75 -0.83 -25.82
N ILE A 326 -18.93 -1.71 -25.28
CA ILE A 326 -17.49 -1.75 -25.48
C ILE A 326 -17.16 -2.92 -26.41
N ASN A 327 -16.43 -2.68 -27.46
CA ASN A 327 -15.91 -3.69 -28.35
C ASN A 327 -14.39 -3.70 -28.28
N LEU A 328 -13.80 -4.82 -27.84
CA LEU A 328 -12.35 -5.04 -27.74
C LEU A 328 -11.90 -5.92 -28.90
N LYS A 329 -11.09 -5.37 -29.79
CA LYS A 329 -10.58 -6.05 -30.98
C LYS A 329 -9.06 -5.95 -31.08
N GLN A 330 -8.44 -6.89 -31.79
CA GLN A 330 -7.03 -6.78 -32.10
C GLN A 330 -6.79 -5.65 -33.12
N GLN A 331 -5.75 -4.88 -32.86
CA GLN A 331 -5.29 -3.90 -33.83
C GLN A 331 -4.55 -4.61 -34.95
N GLU A 332 -4.94 -4.34 -36.22
CA GLU A 332 -4.21 -4.84 -37.37
C GLU A 332 -2.77 -4.31 -37.34
N ASN A 333 -1.78 -5.22 -37.52
CA ASN A 333 -0.34 -4.95 -37.52
C ASN A 333 0.33 -4.53 -36.19
N ALA A 334 -0.29 -4.72 -35.05
CA ALA A 334 0.36 -4.51 -33.75
C ALA A 334 0.43 -5.80 -32.92
N GLU A 335 1.65 -6.24 -32.60
CA GLU A 335 1.85 -7.43 -31.74
C GLU A 335 1.35 -7.23 -30.28
N LYS A 336 1.34 -6.00 -29.82
CA LYS A 336 0.95 -5.64 -28.44
C LYS A 336 0.11 -4.37 -28.43
N GLY A 337 -1.10 -4.47 -28.92
CA GLY A 337 -2.03 -3.36 -28.94
C GLY A 337 -3.45 -3.85 -29.11
N PHE A 338 -4.39 -3.00 -28.79
CA PHE A 338 -5.79 -3.30 -28.99
C PHE A 338 -6.54 -2.06 -29.47
N TYR A 339 -7.62 -2.34 -30.18
CA TYR A 339 -8.55 -1.35 -30.66
C TYR A 339 -9.80 -1.39 -29.79
N ILE A 340 -10.19 -0.25 -29.28
CA ILE A 340 -11.41 -0.07 -28.49
C ILE A 340 -12.39 0.75 -29.29
N GLU A 341 -13.62 0.26 -29.34
CA GLU A 341 -14.76 1.00 -29.85
C GLU A 341 -15.81 1.06 -28.76
N ILE A 342 -16.25 2.24 -28.37
CA ILE A 342 -17.30 2.44 -27.38
C ILE A 342 -18.47 3.13 -28.02
N LEU A 343 -19.64 2.47 -27.99
CA LEU A 343 -20.89 3.02 -28.48
C LEU A 343 -21.71 3.57 -27.32
N ARG A 344 -22.05 4.85 -27.40
CA ARG A 344 -22.87 5.51 -26.38
C ARG A 344 -23.73 6.61 -26.99
N LEU A 345 -25.05 6.62 -26.72
CA LEU A 345 -26.00 7.62 -27.17
C LEU A 345 -25.93 7.88 -28.69
N GLY A 346 -25.71 6.82 -29.49
CA GLY A 346 -25.57 6.91 -30.97
C GLY A 346 -24.24 7.47 -31.45
N LYS A 347 -23.29 7.80 -30.54
CA LYS A 347 -21.93 8.21 -30.88
C LYS A 347 -20.98 7.02 -30.75
N ILE A 348 -19.97 6.99 -31.59
CA ILE A 348 -18.91 5.98 -31.58
C ILE A 348 -17.61 6.69 -31.15
N PHE A 349 -16.96 6.16 -30.14
CA PHE A 349 -15.65 6.58 -29.63
C PHE A 349 -14.66 5.46 -29.94
N GLU A 350 -13.66 5.78 -30.73
CA GLU A 350 -12.65 4.79 -31.17
C GLU A 350 -11.27 5.20 -30.69
N LYS A 351 -10.50 4.23 -30.25
CA LYS A 351 -9.10 4.45 -29.86
C LYS A 351 -8.26 3.21 -30.13
N SER A 352 -7.16 3.41 -30.85
CA SER A 352 -6.07 2.42 -30.95
C SER A 352 -5.06 2.68 -29.87
N ILE A 353 -4.71 1.66 -29.11
CA ILE A 353 -3.81 1.78 -27.96
C ILE A 353 -2.67 0.76 -28.13
N ASN A 354 -1.44 1.26 -28.14
CA ASN A 354 -0.22 0.46 -28.21
C ASN A 354 0.41 0.39 -26.82
N PHE A 355 0.81 -0.83 -26.43
CA PHE A 355 1.46 -1.07 -25.15
C PHE A 355 2.97 -1.24 -25.35
N GLY A 356 3.75 -0.38 -24.69
CA GLY A 356 5.22 -0.41 -24.69
C GLY A 356 5.87 -1.01 -23.43
N GLY A 357 5.06 -1.48 -22.48
CA GLY A 357 5.55 -1.97 -21.18
C GLY A 357 5.84 -3.48 -21.14
N HIS A 358 6.15 -3.98 -19.92
CA HIS A 358 6.35 -5.41 -19.71
C HIS A 358 5.04 -6.20 -19.84
N PRO A 359 5.01 -7.35 -20.52
CA PRO A 359 3.78 -8.11 -20.80
C PRO A 359 2.90 -8.43 -19.60
N SER A 360 3.50 -8.68 -18.42
CA SER A 360 2.75 -8.98 -17.19
C SER A 360 1.84 -7.85 -16.70
N HIS A 361 2.08 -6.61 -17.14
CA HIS A 361 1.27 -5.45 -16.78
C HIS A 361 0.22 -5.08 -17.82
N PHE A 362 0.17 -5.79 -18.96
CA PHE A 362 -0.70 -5.45 -20.08
C PHE A 362 -2.17 -5.42 -19.69
N ASN A 363 -2.68 -6.48 -19.05
CA ASN A 363 -4.10 -6.59 -18.74
C ASN A 363 -4.56 -5.53 -17.72
N GLN A 364 -3.74 -5.27 -16.70
CA GLN A 364 -4.04 -4.21 -15.72
C GLN A 364 -3.98 -2.82 -16.36
N TRP A 365 -2.97 -2.57 -17.18
CA TRP A 365 -2.80 -1.32 -17.89
C TRP A 365 -3.96 -1.08 -18.86
N ALA A 366 -4.35 -2.10 -19.65
CA ALA A 366 -5.47 -2.05 -20.58
C ALA A 366 -6.80 -1.79 -19.85
N GLY A 367 -7.05 -2.50 -18.76
CA GLY A 367 -8.23 -2.28 -17.92
C GLY A 367 -8.33 -0.84 -17.41
N ASN A 368 -7.24 -0.27 -16.89
CA ASN A 368 -7.21 1.11 -16.43
C ASN A 368 -7.45 2.13 -17.57
N HIS A 369 -6.92 1.87 -18.76
CA HIS A 369 -7.20 2.69 -19.93
C HIS A 369 -8.67 2.66 -20.34
N ILE A 370 -9.28 1.48 -20.31
CA ILE A 370 -10.71 1.32 -20.62
C ILE A 370 -11.55 2.07 -19.57
N LEU A 371 -11.25 1.89 -18.28
CA LEU A 371 -11.96 2.62 -17.21
C LEU A 371 -11.85 4.14 -17.37
N ASN A 372 -10.66 4.63 -17.71
CA ASN A 372 -10.50 6.08 -17.93
C ASN A 372 -11.30 6.58 -19.15
N LEU A 373 -11.34 5.83 -20.25
CA LEU A 373 -12.17 6.18 -21.40
C LEU A 373 -13.66 6.21 -21.05
N LEU A 374 -14.15 5.23 -20.28
CA LEU A 374 -15.53 5.24 -19.80
C LEU A 374 -15.81 6.48 -18.95
N ARG A 375 -14.91 6.82 -18.05
CA ARG A 375 -15.02 8.03 -17.21
C ARG A 375 -15.10 9.29 -18.05
N GLU A 376 -14.21 9.46 -19.04
CA GLU A 376 -14.18 10.62 -19.92
C GLU A 376 -15.46 10.76 -20.74
N ILE A 377 -15.98 9.67 -21.30
CA ILE A 377 -17.23 9.65 -22.06
C ILE A 377 -18.40 10.07 -21.18
N ILE A 378 -18.53 9.48 -19.98
CA ILE A 378 -19.62 9.80 -19.06
C ILE A 378 -19.54 11.26 -18.57
N LEU A 379 -18.34 11.78 -18.35
CA LEU A 379 -18.15 13.18 -17.98
C LEU A 379 -18.53 14.14 -19.10
N SER A 380 -18.21 13.81 -20.35
CA SER A 380 -18.56 14.63 -21.52
C SER A 380 -20.08 14.77 -21.74
N GLU A 381 -20.88 13.83 -21.24
CA GLU A 381 -22.35 13.88 -21.30
C GLU A 381 -22.95 14.92 -20.32
N LYS A 382 -22.20 15.32 -19.30
CA LYS A 382 -22.64 16.28 -18.28
C LYS A 382 -22.42 17.74 -18.65
N VAL A 383 -21.61 18.01 -19.67
CA VAL A 383 -21.43 19.36 -20.22
C VAL A 383 -22.58 19.62 -21.19
N PRO A 384 -23.51 20.55 -20.93
CA PRO A 384 -24.49 20.95 -21.93
C PRO A 384 -23.74 21.43 -23.18
N ASN A 385 -24.11 20.95 -24.35
CA ASN A 385 -23.67 21.57 -25.61
C ASN A 385 -24.18 23.03 -25.57
N GLU A 386 -23.30 24.02 -25.25
CA GLU A 386 -23.51 25.41 -25.51
C GLU A 386 -23.53 25.71 -26.99
#